data_a0cc1e419c67df63a83377f598a2d641
#
_entry.id   a0cc1e419c67df63a83377f598a2d641
#
_cell.length_a   1.000
_cell.length_b   1.000
_cell.length_c   1.000
_cell.angle_alpha   90.00
_cell.angle_beta   90.00
_cell.angle_gamma   90.00
#
_symmetry.space_group_name_H-M   'P 1'
#
loop_
_entity.id
_entity.type
_entity.pdbx_description
1 polymer ?
#
loop_
_entity_poly.entity_id
_entity_poly.type
_entity_poly.pdbx_seq_one_letter_code
_entity_poly.pdbx_strand_id
1 'polypeptide(L)'
;MEEAKEAIVLKQLAQIMDTVLPANKVDAHCDGPCGVYDPASARIAAEAAVSMTKKIAGMEAPNSSDSSAMAAYLNTLGRYVAIKEEQAHLAKEELLVLWTDYFKPHHLEAYPNLHNTFWTAAKLCSAVKVEVSVEHAGELMDAIKEIHTIFWATKGRDVSWYTAS
;
A
#
# COMPACT_ATOMS: atom_id res chain seq x y z
N MET A 1 5.20 35.16 36.47
CA MET A 1 6.05 34.15 37.14
C MET A 1 5.38 32.74 37.11
N GLU A 2 4.04 32.69 37.14
CA GLU A 2 3.24 31.46 37.07
C GLU A 2 3.22 30.86 35.65
N GLU A 3 3.00 31.69 34.63
CA GLU A 3 3.03 31.24 33.22
C GLU A 3 4.37 30.64 32.79
N ALA A 4 5.48 31.15 33.31
CA ALA A 4 6.80 30.58 33.03
C ALA A 4 7.01 29.18 33.66
N LYS A 5 6.38 28.93 34.81
CA LYS A 5 6.42 27.61 35.46
C LYS A 5 5.54 26.60 34.70
N GLU A 6 4.36 27.01 34.25
CA GLU A 6 3.47 26.17 33.43
C GLU A 6 4.11 25.77 32.09
N ALA A 7 4.78 26.73 31.43
CA ALA A 7 5.50 26.44 30.19
C ALA A 7 6.65 25.42 30.38
N ILE A 8 7.34 25.47 31.53
CA ILE A 8 8.41 24.52 31.86
C ILE A 8 7.83 23.14 32.13
N VAL A 9 6.73 23.05 32.86
CA VAL A 9 6.06 21.76 33.17
C VAL A 9 5.52 21.11 31.89
N LEU A 10 4.88 21.87 31.00
CA LEU A 10 4.39 21.37 29.71
C LEU A 10 5.53 20.86 28.83
N LYS A 11 6.67 21.54 28.80
CA LYS A 11 7.85 21.13 28.05
C LYS A 11 8.46 19.83 28.61
N GLN A 12 8.50 19.67 29.92
CA GLN A 12 8.97 18.46 30.57
C GLN A 12 8.01 17.27 30.35
N LEU A 13 6.70 17.51 30.39
CA LEU A 13 5.68 16.50 30.06
C LEU A 13 5.80 16.07 28.60
N ALA A 14 5.98 16.97 27.65
CA ALA A 14 6.19 16.64 26.24
C ALA A 14 7.44 15.78 26.05
N GLN A 15 8.55 16.11 26.71
CA GLN A 15 9.78 15.32 26.66
C GLN A 15 9.62 13.92 27.25
N ILE A 16 8.86 13.77 28.33
CA ILE A 16 8.55 12.47 28.92
C ILE A 16 7.66 11.66 27.99
N MET A 17 6.65 12.29 27.38
CA MET A 17 5.79 11.63 26.41
C MET A 17 6.55 11.14 25.17
N ASP A 18 7.49 11.93 24.63
CA ASP A 18 8.36 11.52 23.53
C ASP A 18 9.27 10.34 23.88
N THR A 19 9.61 10.18 25.16
CA THR A 19 10.46 9.08 25.63
C THR A 19 9.66 7.80 25.89
N VAL A 20 8.41 7.93 26.37
CA VAL A 20 7.54 6.80 26.74
C VAL A 20 6.68 6.33 25.58
N LEU A 21 6.29 7.25 24.71
CA LEU A 21 5.55 7.01 23.47
C LEU A 21 6.32 7.69 22.32
N PRO A 22 7.42 7.10 21.86
CA PRO A 22 8.13 7.67 20.72
C PRO A 22 7.12 7.78 19.57
N ALA A 23 6.89 9.01 19.11
CA ALA A 23 6.10 9.24 17.93
C ALA A 23 6.69 8.38 16.81
N ASN A 24 5.91 7.48 16.25
CA ASN A 24 6.30 6.84 15.00
C ASN A 24 6.62 7.98 14.03
N LYS A 25 7.87 8.03 13.56
CA LYS A 25 8.20 8.90 12.45
C LYS A 25 7.32 8.46 11.30
N VAL A 26 6.30 9.23 11.03
CA VAL A 26 5.59 9.14 9.76
C VAL A 26 6.58 9.69 8.74
N ASP A 27 7.28 8.82 8.07
CA ASP A 27 8.00 9.20 6.86
C ASP A 27 6.92 9.56 5.83
N ALA A 28 6.63 10.85 5.73
CA ALA A 28 5.81 11.38 4.66
C ALA A 28 6.59 11.17 3.36
N HIS A 29 6.21 10.15 2.60
CA HIS A 29 6.93 9.70 1.41
C HIS A 29 7.01 10.79 0.32
N CYS A 30 6.17 11.82 0.31
CA CYS A 30 6.11 12.78 -0.79
C CYS A 30 5.62 14.20 -0.46
N ASP A 31 5.65 14.65 0.77
CA ASP A 31 5.40 16.07 1.08
C ASP A 31 6.62 16.97 0.76
N GLY A 32 7.70 16.37 0.27
CA GLY A 32 8.89 17.10 -0.15
C GLY A 32 8.78 17.59 -1.59
N PRO A 33 9.46 18.71 -1.95
CA PRO A 33 9.42 19.30 -3.28
C PRO A 33 10.25 18.53 -4.32
N CYS A 34 10.52 17.24 -4.12
CA CYS A 34 11.39 16.46 -5.01
C CYS A 34 10.74 16.19 -6.39
N GLY A 35 9.41 16.16 -6.48
CA GLY A 35 8.67 15.92 -7.72
C GLY A 35 8.88 14.53 -8.33
N VAL A 36 9.48 13.60 -7.59
CA VAL A 36 9.77 12.24 -8.04
C VAL A 36 8.59 11.34 -7.68
N TYR A 37 7.75 11.07 -8.67
CA TYR A 37 6.61 10.16 -8.57
C TYR A 37 6.74 9.07 -9.62
N ASP A 38 6.37 7.83 -9.28
CA ASP A 38 6.33 6.69 -10.19
C ASP A 38 5.29 5.68 -9.70
N PRO A 39 4.36 5.21 -10.53
CA PRO A 39 3.42 4.16 -10.16
C PRO A 39 4.09 2.79 -9.94
N ALA A 40 5.38 2.67 -10.20
CA ALA A 40 6.14 1.43 -10.00
C ALA A 40 6.11 0.93 -8.55
N SER A 41 6.12 1.80 -7.55
CA SER A 41 6.04 1.43 -6.13
C SER A 41 4.73 0.68 -5.84
N ALA A 42 3.60 1.25 -6.26
CA ALA A 42 2.28 0.62 -6.12
C ALA A 42 2.21 -0.71 -6.88
N ARG A 43 2.76 -0.78 -8.10
CA ARG A 43 2.81 -1.99 -8.91
C ARG A 43 3.58 -3.11 -8.22
N ILE A 44 4.79 -2.83 -7.73
CA ILE A 44 5.64 -3.83 -7.08
C ILE A 44 4.95 -4.40 -5.84
N ALA A 45 4.39 -3.54 -5.00
CA ALA A 45 3.67 -3.96 -3.81
C ALA A 45 2.41 -4.78 -4.15
N ALA A 46 1.61 -4.35 -5.13
CA ALA A 46 0.44 -5.09 -5.59
C ALA A 46 0.83 -6.46 -6.17
N GLU A 47 1.87 -6.55 -6.97
CA GLU A 47 2.37 -7.79 -7.55
C GLU A 47 2.81 -8.79 -6.45
N ALA A 48 3.46 -8.31 -5.40
CA ALA A 48 3.80 -9.12 -4.23
C ALA A 48 2.54 -9.65 -3.52
N ALA A 49 1.51 -8.81 -3.33
CA ALA A 49 0.23 -9.22 -2.75
C ALA A 49 -0.49 -10.26 -3.62
N VAL A 50 -0.48 -10.09 -4.95
CA VAL A 50 -1.01 -11.09 -5.92
C VAL A 50 -0.28 -12.41 -5.80
N SER A 51 1.05 -12.38 -5.73
CA SER A 51 1.87 -13.59 -5.57
C SER A 51 1.51 -14.34 -4.28
N MET A 52 1.34 -13.62 -3.16
CA MET A 52 0.93 -14.25 -1.90
C MET A 52 -0.50 -14.79 -1.96
N THR A 53 -1.43 -14.07 -2.59
CA THR A 53 -2.81 -14.54 -2.80
C THR A 53 -2.84 -15.86 -3.58
N LYS A 54 -2.09 -15.95 -4.68
CA LYS A 54 -1.99 -17.19 -5.48
C LYS A 54 -1.39 -18.35 -4.67
N LYS A 55 -0.35 -18.07 -3.89
CA LYS A 55 0.28 -19.08 -3.03
C LYS A 55 -0.68 -19.61 -1.97
N ILE A 56 -1.43 -18.72 -1.30
CA ILE A 56 -2.43 -19.10 -0.29
C ILE A 56 -3.54 -19.92 -0.94
N ALA A 57 -4.06 -19.49 -2.09
CA ALA A 57 -5.12 -20.20 -2.82
C ALA A 57 -4.69 -21.61 -3.29
N GLY A 58 -3.40 -21.81 -3.54
CA GLY A 58 -2.85 -23.11 -3.95
C GLY A 58 -2.35 -23.99 -2.80
N MET A 59 -2.51 -23.56 -1.53
CA MET A 59 -2.07 -24.37 -0.39
C MET A 59 -3.06 -25.52 -0.10
N GLU A 60 -2.52 -26.71 0.10
CA GLU A 60 -3.27 -27.86 0.57
C GLU A 60 -3.02 -28.09 2.06
N ALA A 61 -4.09 -28.23 2.86
CA ALA A 61 -3.96 -28.53 4.27
C ALA A 61 -3.48 -29.97 4.46
N PRO A 62 -2.49 -30.22 5.34
CA PRO A 62 -2.01 -31.57 5.63
C PRO A 62 -3.05 -32.35 6.43
N ASN A 63 -2.80 -33.65 6.59
CA ASN A 63 -3.62 -34.48 7.46
C ASN A 63 -3.63 -33.93 8.90
N SER A 64 -4.81 -33.73 9.47
CA SER A 64 -4.98 -33.14 10.81
C SER A 64 -4.36 -33.96 11.95
N SER A 65 -4.07 -35.25 11.72
CA SER A 65 -3.37 -36.09 12.70
C SER A 65 -1.84 -35.91 12.72
N ASP A 66 -1.26 -35.26 11.70
CA ASP A 66 0.17 -34.92 11.67
C ASP A 66 0.39 -33.49 12.23
N SER A 67 0.66 -33.43 13.51
CA SER A 67 0.86 -32.17 14.22
C SER A 67 2.09 -31.37 13.71
N SER A 68 3.14 -32.05 13.24
CA SER A 68 4.34 -31.39 12.72
C SER A 68 4.08 -30.75 11.36
N ALA A 69 3.46 -31.48 10.45
CA ALA A 69 3.04 -30.97 9.14
C ALA A 69 2.02 -29.83 9.28
N MET A 70 1.08 -29.94 10.22
CA MET A 70 0.11 -28.90 10.52
C MET A 70 0.79 -27.62 11.05
N ALA A 71 1.75 -27.74 11.97
CA ALA A 71 2.49 -26.59 12.47
C ALA A 71 3.28 -25.88 11.35
N ALA A 72 3.93 -26.62 10.46
CA ALA A 72 4.64 -26.08 9.30
C ALA A 72 3.68 -25.37 8.33
N TYR A 73 2.52 -25.97 8.05
CA TYR A 73 1.47 -25.38 7.22
C TYR A 73 0.98 -24.04 7.79
N LEU A 74 0.59 -24.03 9.06
CA LEU A 74 0.08 -22.82 9.73
C LEU A 74 1.14 -21.72 9.79
N ASN A 75 2.41 -22.07 10.06
CA ASN A 75 3.51 -21.10 10.03
C ASN A 75 3.69 -20.49 8.64
N THR A 76 3.64 -21.29 7.58
CA THR A 76 3.77 -20.81 6.19
C THR A 76 2.57 -19.95 5.79
N LEU A 77 1.35 -20.41 6.08
CA LEU A 77 0.12 -19.66 5.83
C LEU A 77 0.14 -18.30 6.54
N GLY A 78 0.48 -18.30 7.83
CA GLY A 78 0.56 -17.05 8.61
C GLY A 78 1.55 -16.04 8.01
N ARG A 79 2.70 -16.51 7.52
CA ARG A 79 3.69 -15.65 6.84
C ARG A 79 3.17 -15.10 5.51
N TYR A 80 2.50 -15.92 4.71
CA TYR A 80 1.93 -15.47 3.43
C TYR A 80 0.82 -14.44 3.65
N VAL A 81 -0.05 -14.67 4.65
CA VAL A 81 -1.10 -13.71 5.02
C VAL A 81 -0.50 -12.38 5.47
N ALA A 82 0.51 -12.40 6.34
CA ALA A 82 1.17 -11.18 6.83
C ALA A 82 1.77 -10.36 5.68
N ILE A 83 2.49 -11.02 4.76
CA ILE A 83 3.08 -10.35 3.59
C ILE A 83 1.97 -9.81 2.68
N LYS A 84 0.91 -10.57 2.41
CA LYS A 84 -0.23 -10.13 1.60
C LYS A 84 -0.87 -8.87 2.17
N GLU A 85 -1.11 -8.85 3.47
CA GLU A 85 -1.69 -7.71 4.19
C GLU A 85 -0.81 -6.45 4.07
N GLU A 86 0.48 -6.59 4.38
CA GLU A 86 1.45 -5.50 4.34
C GLU A 86 1.59 -4.92 2.91
N GLN A 87 1.75 -5.79 1.92
CA GLN A 87 1.99 -5.37 0.55
C GLN A 87 0.73 -4.76 -0.10
N ALA A 88 -0.46 -5.29 0.18
CA ALA A 88 -1.71 -4.67 -0.27
C ALA A 88 -1.96 -3.30 0.42
N HIS A 89 -1.52 -3.14 1.68
CA HIS A 89 -1.56 -1.85 2.36
C HIS A 89 -0.60 -0.85 1.72
N LEU A 90 0.65 -1.25 1.51
CA LEU A 90 1.67 -0.41 0.85
C LEU A 90 1.21 0.02 -0.55
N ALA A 91 0.67 -0.91 -1.36
CA ALA A 91 0.14 -0.56 -2.68
C ALA A 91 -0.93 0.54 -2.59
N LYS A 92 -1.82 0.46 -1.58
CA LYS A 92 -2.85 1.46 -1.36
C LYS A 92 -2.26 2.82 -0.98
N GLU A 93 -1.29 2.86 -0.09
CA GLU A 93 -0.62 4.11 0.32
C GLU A 93 0.05 4.79 -0.88
N GLU A 94 0.80 4.06 -1.68
CA GLU A 94 1.45 4.56 -2.88
C GLU A 94 0.45 5.10 -3.92
N LEU A 95 -0.69 4.43 -4.09
CA LEU A 95 -1.77 4.92 -4.96
C LEU A 95 -2.38 6.21 -4.42
N LEU A 96 -2.61 6.32 -3.11
CA LEU A 96 -3.17 7.52 -2.50
C LEU A 96 -2.23 8.72 -2.66
N VAL A 97 -0.93 8.54 -2.48
CA VAL A 97 0.09 9.56 -2.72
C VAL A 97 0.05 10.05 -4.18
N LEU A 98 0.01 9.15 -5.15
CA LEU A 98 -0.12 9.53 -6.55
C LEU A 98 -1.40 10.32 -6.80
N TRP A 99 -2.52 9.88 -6.25
CA TRP A 99 -3.83 10.48 -6.46
C TRP A 99 -3.90 11.90 -5.90
N THR A 100 -3.42 12.10 -4.66
CA THR A 100 -3.60 13.35 -3.94
C THR A 100 -2.49 14.37 -4.20
N ASP A 101 -1.27 13.91 -4.46
CA ASP A 101 -0.11 14.79 -4.49
C ASP A 101 0.41 15.05 -5.92
N TYR A 102 0.40 14.02 -6.78
CA TYR A 102 0.85 14.17 -8.16
C TYR A 102 -0.23 14.73 -9.08
N PHE A 103 -1.43 14.11 -9.11
CA PHE A 103 -2.48 14.52 -10.04
C PHE A 103 -3.09 15.87 -9.63
N LYS A 104 -3.35 16.73 -10.64
CA LYS A 104 -3.83 18.09 -10.46
C LYS A 104 -5.11 18.30 -11.26
N PRO A 105 -5.91 19.34 -10.99
CA PRO A 105 -7.20 19.58 -11.66
C PRO A 105 -7.14 19.54 -13.18
N HIS A 106 -6.08 20.05 -13.82
CA HIS A 106 -5.93 20.03 -15.28
C HIS A 106 -5.81 18.60 -15.85
N HIS A 107 -5.35 17.62 -15.08
CA HIS A 107 -5.35 16.22 -15.53
C HIS A 107 -6.76 15.65 -15.63
N LEU A 108 -7.72 16.15 -14.83
CA LEU A 108 -9.12 15.70 -14.87
C LEU A 108 -9.84 16.13 -16.16
N GLU A 109 -9.38 17.20 -16.81
CA GLU A 109 -9.93 17.62 -18.12
C GLU A 109 -9.64 16.55 -19.18
N ALA A 110 -8.43 15.98 -19.17
CA ALA A 110 -8.02 14.93 -20.11
C ALA A 110 -8.49 13.53 -19.67
N TYR A 111 -8.62 13.30 -18.36
CA TYR A 111 -8.98 12.02 -17.75
C TYR A 111 -10.14 12.18 -16.77
N PRO A 112 -11.37 12.43 -17.21
CA PRO A 112 -12.52 12.73 -16.32
C PRO A 112 -12.84 11.61 -15.33
N ASN A 113 -12.49 10.35 -15.64
CA ASN A 113 -12.73 9.19 -14.77
C ASN A 113 -11.62 8.94 -13.75
N LEU A 114 -10.58 9.78 -13.68
CA LEU A 114 -9.38 9.58 -12.87
C LEU A 114 -9.69 9.30 -11.39
N HIS A 115 -10.61 10.06 -10.80
CA HIS A 115 -10.99 9.84 -9.40
C HIS A 115 -11.61 8.48 -9.17
N ASN A 116 -12.46 8.01 -10.09
CA ASN A 116 -13.07 6.69 -10.00
C ASN A 116 -12.04 5.58 -10.19
N THR A 117 -11.07 5.74 -11.10
CA THR A 117 -9.98 4.78 -11.32
C THR A 117 -9.17 4.60 -10.04
N PHE A 118 -8.76 5.68 -9.37
CA PHE A 118 -8.05 5.60 -8.09
C PHE A 118 -8.91 5.05 -6.95
N TRP A 119 -10.18 5.47 -6.87
CA TRP A 119 -11.12 4.94 -5.88
C TRP A 119 -11.26 3.42 -6.02
N THR A 120 -11.45 2.93 -7.23
CA THR A 120 -11.59 1.50 -7.53
C THR A 120 -10.32 0.75 -7.15
N ALA A 121 -9.14 1.22 -7.56
CA ALA A 121 -7.86 0.62 -7.21
C ALA A 121 -7.66 0.56 -5.68
N ALA A 122 -7.97 1.63 -4.95
CA ALA A 122 -7.88 1.66 -3.49
C ALA A 122 -8.87 0.70 -2.81
N LYS A 123 -10.07 0.47 -3.38
CA LYS A 123 -11.03 -0.53 -2.90
C LYS A 123 -10.55 -1.94 -3.18
N LEU A 124 -9.94 -2.19 -4.34
CA LEU A 124 -9.33 -3.48 -4.67
C LEU A 124 -8.15 -3.82 -3.76
N CYS A 125 -7.31 -2.85 -3.39
CA CYS A 125 -6.30 -3.07 -2.34
C CYS A 125 -6.93 -3.57 -1.04
N SER A 126 -8.08 -3.00 -0.63
CA SER A 126 -8.79 -3.43 0.58
C SER A 126 -9.38 -4.83 0.42
N ALA A 127 -9.95 -5.16 -0.73
CA ALA A 127 -10.47 -6.50 -1.01
C ALA A 127 -9.36 -7.56 -0.97
N VAL A 128 -8.22 -7.30 -1.62
CA VAL A 128 -7.04 -8.18 -1.59
C VAL A 128 -6.50 -8.38 -0.18
N LYS A 129 -6.60 -7.37 0.71
CA LYS A 129 -6.26 -7.54 2.14
C LYS A 129 -7.15 -8.57 2.82
N VAL A 130 -8.45 -8.43 2.67
CA VAL A 130 -9.46 -9.17 3.46
C VAL A 130 -9.72 -10.56 2.90
N GLU A 131 -9.57 -10.74 1.58
CA GLU A 131 -9.99 -11.95 0.87
C GLU A 131 -8.79 -12.73 0.31
N VAL A 132 -9.04 -14.00 0.00
CA VAL A 132 -8.13 -14.83 -0.81
C VAL A 132 -8.77 -14.99 -2.20
N SER A 133 -8.83 -13.90 -2.95
CA SER A 133 -9.41 -13.85 -4.29
C SER A 133 -8.34 -13.54 -5.33
N VAL A 134 -8.05 -14.53 -6.18
CA VAL A 134 -7.14 -14.35 -7.33
C VAL A 134 -7.73 -13.40 -8.36
N GLU A 135 -9.06 -13.36 -8.46
CA GLU A 135 -9.79 -12.45 -9.35
C GLU A 135 -9.57 -10.99 -8.93
N HIS A 136 -9.91 -10.61 -7.67
CA HIS A 136 -9.68 -9.25 -7.18
C HIS A 136 -8.19 -8.84 -7.22
N ALA A 137 -7.28 -9.80 -7.01
CA ALA A 137 -5.87 -9.56 -7.14
C ALA A 137 -5.45 -9.24 -8.59
N GLY A 138 -6.07 -9.88 -9.57
CA GLY A 138 -5.91 -9.59 -10.99
C GLY A 138 -6.47 -8.21 -11.36
N GLU A 139 -7.70 -7.92 -10.93
CA GLU A 139 -8.35 -6.62 -11.15
C GLU A 139 -7.55 -5.46 -10.56
N LEU A 140 -6.90 -5.66 -9.39
CA LEU A 140 -5.99 -4.67 -8.81
C LEU A 140 -4.81 -4.36 -9.75
N MET A 141 -4.20 -5.38 -10.33
CA MET A 141 -3.10 -5.19 -11.28
C MET A 141 -3.56 -4.46 -12.55
N ASP A 142 -4.77 -4.74 -13.04
CA ASP A 142 -5.33 -4.06 -14.21
C ASP A 142 -5.63 -2.58 -13.90
N ALA A 143 -6.18 -2.27 -12.73
CA ALA A 143 -6.42 -0.91 -12.29
C ALA A 143 -5.11 -0.10 -12.15
N ILE A 144 -4.05 -0.72 -11.60
CA ILE A 144 -2.73 -0.07 -11.49
C ILE A 144 -2.10 0.12 -12.88
N LYS A 145 -2.30 -0.81 -13.80
CA LYS A 145 -1.85 -0.68 -15.19
C LYS A 145 -2.52 0.51 -15.89
N GLU A 146 -3.81 0.72 -15.67
CA GLU A 146 -4.51 1.91 -16.17
C GLU A 146 -3.90 3.20 -15.60
N ILE A 147 -3.67 3.24 -14.27
CA ILE A 147 -3.02 4.37 -13.60
C ILE A 147 -1.61 4.62 -14.15
N HIS A 148 -0.83 3.57 -14.37
CA HIS A 148 0.50 3.66 -15.00
C HIS A 148 0.43 4.32 -16.38
N THR A 149 -0.49 3.88 -17.21
CA THR A 149 -0.68 4.43 -18.56
C THR A 149 -1.04 5.92 -18.52
N ILE A 150 -2.00 6.29 -17.67
CA ILE A 150 -2.41 7.69 -17.48
C ILE A 150 -1.23 8.52 -16.95
N PHE A 151 -0.54 8.05 -15.92
CA PHE A 151 0.58 8.76 -15.33
C PHE A 151 1.66 9.10 -16.36
N TRP A 152 2.13 8.11 -17.11
CA TRP A 152 3.19 8.34 -18.10
C TRP A 152 2.73 9.18 -19.27
N ALA A 153 1.46 9.08 -19.66
CA ALA A 153 0.88 9.97 -20.67
C ALA A 153 0.87 11.43 -20.22
N THR A 154 0.59 11.73 -18.94
CA THR A 154 0.68 13.10 -18.39
C THR A 154 2.11 13.66 -18.37
N LYS A 155 3.12 12.79 -18.38
CA LYS A 155 4.54 13.13 -18.52
C LYS A 155 5.00 13.23 -19.98
N GLY A 156 4.11 13.00 -20.95
CA GLY A 156 4.46 12.93 -22.38
C GLY A 156 5.37 11.76 -22.73
N ARG A 157 5.33 10.67 -21.97
CA ARG A 157 6.17 9.48 -22.15
C ARG A 157 5.30 8.26 -22.36
N ASP A 158 5.76 7.37 -23.23
CA ASP A 158 5.24 6.01 -23.37
C ASP A 158 6.21 5.06 -22.66
N VAL A 159 5.78 4.53 -21.53
CA VAL A 159 6.57 3.58 -20.72
C VAL A 159 5.81 2.27 -20.69
N SER A 160 6.43 1.23 -21.23
CA SER A 160 5.84 -0.09 -21.29
C SER A 160 5.51 -0.63 -19.91
N TRP A 161 4.32 -1.22 -19.79
CA TRP A 161 3.96 -1.99 -18.61
C TRP A 161 4.73 -3.31 -18.57
N TYR A 162 5.23 -3.68 -17.40
CA TYR A 162 5.86 -4.97 -17.15
C TYR A 162 5.59 -5.44 -15.72
N THR A 163 5.67 -6.74 -15.51
CA THR A 163 5.62 -7.39 -14.20
C THR A 163 6.85 -8.27 -14.03
N ALA A 164 7.23 -8.57 -12.80
CA ALA A 164 8.36 -9.44 -12.49
C ALA A 164 7.99 -10.93 -12.51
N SER A 165 6.67 -11.24 -12.47
CA SER A 165 6.12 -12.60 -12.41
C SER A 165 5.20 -12.89 -13.57
#